data_1997cd91e4d69ceedb3893df34dcb2a2
#
_entry.id   1997cd91e4d69ceedb3893df34dcb2a2
#
_cell.length_a   1.000
_cell.length_b   1.000
_cell.length_c   1.000
_cell.angle_alpha   90.00
_cell.angle_beta   90.00
_cell.angle_gamma   90.00
#
_symmetry.space_group_name_H-M   'P 1'
#
loop_
_entity.id
_entity.type
_entity.pdbx_description
1 polymer ?
#
loop_
_entity_poly.entity_id
_entity_poly.type
_entity_poly.pdbx_seq_one_letter_code
_entity_poly.pdbx_strand_id
1 'polypeptide(L)' 'MAGRTPERPVVVTGTVLEVLPRALYAVAIEGGRRVTAHAVTGAQKTFVRLVVGDRVEVALTPRDLTRGRIVRRSK' A
#
# COMPACT_ATOMS: atom_id res chain seq x y z
N MET A 1 27.93 7.86 -6.94
CA MET A 1 27.70 7.37 -7.20
C MET A 1 26.66 7.16 -7.44
N ALA A 2 26.45 7.29 -8.06
CA ALA A 2 25.35 6.98 -8.44
C ALA A 2 25.02 5.81 -7.95
N GLY A 3 24.32 5.18 -8.28
CA GLY A 3 24.01 3.98 -7.85
C GLY A 3 23.34 3.87 -6.61
N ARG A 4 23.15 4.91 -5.89
CA ARG A 4 22.55 4.81 -4.71
C ARG A 4 21.15 4.65 -4.93
N THR A 5 20.53 3.66 -4.56
CA THR A 5 19.13 3.47 -4.67
C THR A 5 18.41 4.32 -3.69
N PRO A 6 17.38 4.97 -4.10
CA PRO A 6 16.67 5.82 -3.20
C PRO A 6 16.10 4.98 -2.10
N GLU A 7 16.27 5.39 -0.94
CA GLU A 7 15.72 4.71 0.12
C GLU A 7 14.33 5.14 0.35
N ARG A 8 13.78 6.09 -0.31
CA ARG A 8 12.45 6.50 -0.11
C ARG A 8 11.52 5.60 -0.79
N PRO A 9 10.46 5.18 -0.19
CA PRO A 9 9.48 4.34 -0.82
C PRO A 9 8.75 5.10 -1.91
N VAL A 10 8.29 4.40 -2.90
CA VAL A 10 7.49 5.00 -3.93
C VAL A 10 6.06 4.87 -3.52
N VAL A 11 5.35 5.97 -3.49
CA VAL A 11 3.96 5.95 -3.08
C VAL A 11 3.07 5.98 -4.32
N VAL A 12 2.18 5.04 -4.42
CA VAL A 12 1.28 4.98 -5.56
C VAL A 12 -0.15 4.83 -5.07
N THR A 13 -1.08 5.14 -5.92
CA THR A 13 -2.48 5.02 -5.58
C THR A 13 -3.00 3.71 -6.11
N GLY A 14 -3.80 3.05 -5.33
CA GLY A 14 -4.39 1.79 -5.76
C GLY A 14 -5.79 1.63 -5.24
N THR A 15 -6.39 0.53 -5.59
CA THR A 15 -7.75 0.22 -5.16
C THR A 15 -7.73 -1.11 -4.45
N VAL A 16 -8.40 -1.18 -3.33
CA VAL A 16 -8.45 -2.41 -2.55
C VAL A 16 -9.28 -3.44 -3.30
N LEU A 17 -8.68 -4.56 -3.58
CA LEU A 17 -9.35 -5.64 -4.27
C LEU A 17 -9.91 -6.66 -3.30
N GLU A 18 -9.22 -6.87 -2.22
CA GLU A 18 -9.63 -7.90 -1.31
C GLU A 18 -9.09 -7.64 0.07
N VAL A 19 -9.85 -7.98 1.08
CA VAL A 19 -9.43 -7.81 2.44
C VAL A 19 -8.91 -9.15 2.91
N LEU A 20 -7.67 -9.20 3.31
CA LEU A 20 -7.04 -10.44 3.72
C LEU A 20 -6.89 -10.47 5.24
N PRO A 21 -6.57 -11.60 5.79
CA PRO A 21 -6.41 -11.69 7.23
C PRO A 21 -5.21 -10.88 7.70
N ARG A 22 -5.19 -10.59 8.96
CA ARG A 22 -4.08 -9.92 9.59
C ARG A 22 -3.78 -8.55 9.05
N ALA A 23 -4.83 -7.83 8.78
CA ALA A 23 -4.70 -6.46 8.31
C ALA A 23 -3.93 -6.34 7.01
N LEU A 24 -4.04 -7.36 6.18
CA LEU A 24 -3.44 -7.29 4.87
C LEU A 24 -4.51 -7.01 3.84
N TYR A 25 -4.10 -6.39 2.76
CA TYR A 25 -5.03 -6.06 1.71
C TYR A 25 -4.40 -6.31 0.35
N ALA A 26 -5.18 -6.84 -0.56
CA ALA A 26 -4.71 -6.98 -1.92
C ALA A 26 -5.13 -5.71 -2.63
N VAL A 27 -4.19 -5.02 -3.20
CA VAL A 27 -4.44 -3.73 -3.81
C VAL A 27 -4.00 -3.74 -5.27
N ALA A 28 -4.83 -3.22 -6.16
CA ALA A 28 -4.47 -3.12 -7.55
C ALA A 28 -3.92 -1.72 -7.78
N ILE A 29 -2.71 -1.64 -8.27
CA ILE A 29 -2.11 -0.34 -8.54
C ILE A 29 -2.06 -0.15 -10.04
N GLU A 30 -1.58 1.00 -10.45
CA GLU A 30 -1.46 1.32 -11.81
C GLU A 30 -0.81 0.26 -12.62
N GLY A 31 -1.26 0.02 -13.79
CA GLY A 31 -0.70 -1.02 -14.61
C GLY A 31 -1.28 -2.39 -14.36
N GLY A 32 -2.26 -2.48 -13.50
CA GLY A 32 -2.86 -3.76 -13.23
C GLY A 32 -2.10 -4.67 -12.30
N ARG A 33 -1.05 -4.16 -11.68
CA ARG A 33 -0.29 -4.96 -10.78
C ARG A 33 -0.99 -5.13 -9.47
N ARG A 34 -0.78 -6.25 -8.86
CA ARG A 34 -1.38 -6.54 -7.60
C ARG A 34 -0.33 -6.51 -6.52
N VAL A 35 -0.58 -5.80 -5.49
CA VAL A 35 0.37 -5.64 -4.40
C VAL A 35 -0.31 -6.07 -3.10
N THR A 36 0.42 -6.73 -2.23
CA THR A 36 -0.09 -7.06 -0.92
C THR A 36 0.39 -5.96 0.02
N ALA A 37 -0.54 -5.28 0.61
CA ALA A 37 -0.19 -4.16 1.47
C ALA A 37 -0.76 -4.37 2.84
N HIS A 38 -0.06 -3.92 3.86
CA HIS A 38 -0.60 -4.02 5.19
C HIS A 38 -0.92 -2.64 5.70
N ALA A 39 -1.89 -2.56 6.56
CA ALA A 39 -2.29 -1.30 7.11
C ALA A 39 -1.44 -1.00 8.31
N VAL A 40 -0.99 0.22 8.39
CA VAL A 40 -0.19 0.63 9.51
C VAL A 40 -1.15 1.10 10.55
N THR A 41 -1.24 0.40 11.64
CA THR A 41 -2.18 0.79 12.62
C THR A 41 -1.62 1.47 13.81
N GLY A 42 -0.40 1.34 14.04
CA GLY A 42 0.18 1.90 15.23
C GLY A 42 -0.20 3.30 15.49
N ALA A 43 0.29 4.16 14.73
CA ALA A 43 0.07 5.54 14.98
C ALA A 43 -1.14 6.08 14.28
N GLN A 44 -1.82 5.25 13.57
CA GLN A 44 -2.92 5.74 12.80
C GLN A 44 -4.24 5.46 13.41
N LYS A 45 -4.53 6.15 14.43
CA LYS A 45 -5.76 5.95 15.04
C LYS A 45 -6.89 6.28 14.17
N THR A 46 -6.72 7.16 13.25
CA THR A 46 -7.82 7.54 12.40
C THR A 46 -7.97 6.59 11.24
N PHE A 47 -7.13 5.61 11.16
CA PHE A 47 -7.19 4.71 10.06
C PHE A 47 -8.40 3.84 10.17
N VAL A 48 -9.35 4.03 9.33
CA VAL A 48 -10.54 3.27 9.43
C VAL A 48 -10.46 2.02 8.66
N ARG A 49 -11.36 1.14 8.92
CA ARG A 49 -11.44 -0.10 8.24
C ARG A 49 -11.57 0.11 6.75
N LEU A 50 -10.79 -0.53 5.97
CA LEU A 50 -10.87 -0.43 4.53
C LEU A 50 -11.72 -1.53 3.97
N VAL A 51 -12.39 -1.24 2.89
CA VAL A 51 -13.22 -2.24 2.24
C VAL A 51 -12.87 -2.30 0.77
N VAL A 52 -13.32 -3.35 0.12
CA VAL A 52 -13.08 -3.54 -1.29
C VAL A 52 -13.61 -2.33 -2.03
N GLY A 53 -12.81 -1.81 -2.93
CA GLY A 53 -13.18 -0.65 -3.70
C GLY A 53 -12.63 0.66 -3.19
N ASP A 54 -12.09 0.66 -1.99
CA ASP A 54 -11.53 1.88 -1.45
C ASP A 54 -10.24 2.23 -2.17
N ARG A 55 -10.02 3.53 -2.35
CA ARG A 55 -8.80 3.98 -2.97
C ARG A 55 -7.82 4.30 -1.86
N VAL A 56 -6.62 3.84 -1.98
CA VAL A 56 -5.61 4.04 -0.95
C VAL A 56 -4.28 4.43 -1.56
N GLU A 57 -3.42 5.00 -0.74
CA GLU A 57 -2.08 5.31 -1.17
C GLU A 57 -1.18 4.29 -0.51
N VAL A 58 -0.36 3.66 -1.31
CA VAL A 58 0.50 2.59 -0.86
C VAL A 58 1.94 2.94 -1.08
N ALA A 59 2.74 2.77 -0.04
CA ALA A 59 4.17 2.97 -0.16
C ALA A 59 4.75 1.62 -0.47
N LEU A 60 5.30 1.48 -1.66
CA LEU A 60 5.84 0.20 -2.07
C LEU A 60 7.19 -0.04 -1.42
N THR A 61 7.48 -1.29 -1.15
CA THR A 61 8.73 -1.67 -0.56
C THR A 61 9.78 -1.65 -1.66
N PRO A 62 10.81 -0.86 -1.52
CA PRO A 62 11.79 -0.73 -2.60
C PRO A 62 12.39 -2.03 -3.06
N ARG A 63 12.60 -2.94 -2.15
CA ARG A 63 13.20 -4.20 -2.53
C ARG A 63 12.22 -5.21 -3.03
N ASP A 64 10.96 -5.00 -2.80
CA ASP A 64 9.98 -5.97 -3.22
C ASP A 64 8.72 -5.23 -3.60
N LEU A 65 8.59 -4.92 -4.86
CA LEU A 65 7.47 -4.13 -5.32
C LEU A 65 6.13 -4.87 -5.32
N THR A 66 6.12 -6.09 -4.86
CA THR A 66 4.87 -6.79 -4.71
C THR A 66 4.31 -6.59 -3.32
N ARG A 67 5.03 -5.86 -2.46
CA ARG A 67 4.58 -5.60 -1.14
C ARG A 67 4.61 -4.14 -0.85
N GLY A 68 3.81 -3.72 0.08
CA GLY A 68 3.78 -2.33 0.43
C GLY A 68 3.04 -2.10 1.71
N ARG A 69 2.84 -0.84 2.01
CA ARG A 69 2.19 -0.45 3.23
C ARG A 69 1.20 0.64 2.89
N ILE A 70 0.00 0.54 3.39
CA ILE A 70 -1.00 1.54 3.12
C ILE A 70 -0.73 2.71 4.03
N VAL A 71 -0.47 3.87 3.45
CA VAL A 71 -0.16 5.05 4.24
C VAL A 71 -1.37 5.87 4.53
N ARG A 72 -2.36 5.85 3.66
CA ARG A 72 -3.58 6.53 3.97
C ARG A 72 -4.63 6.22 2.95
N ARG A 73 -5.86 6.53 3.27
CA ARG A 73 -6.94 6.30 2.36
C ARG A 73 -7.06 7.50 1.44
N SER A 74 -7.13 7.24 0.17
CA SER A 74 -7.22 8.29 -0.78
C SER A 74 -8.68 8.53 -1.05
N LYS A 75 -9.06 9.79 -1.12
CA LYS A 75 -10.43 10.07 -1.34
C LYS A 75 -10.84 10.01 -2.73
#